data_a848200c1a70840564f162b0facf7c97
#
_entry.id   a848200c1a70840564f162b0facf7c97
#
_cell.length_a   1.000
_cell.length_b   1.000
_cell.length_c   1.000
_cell.angle_alpha   90.00
_cell.angle_beta   90.00
_cell.angle_gamma   90.00
#
_symmetry.space_group_name_H-M   'P 1'
#
loop_
_entity.id
_entity.type
_entity.pdbx_description
1 polymer ?
#
loop_
_entity_poly.entity_id
_entity_poly.type
_entity_poly.pdbx_seq_one_letter_code
_entity_poly.pdbx_strand_id
1 'polypeptide(L)'
;SASCGGLFLLVYLVLVLTFGFTLLTTDVAIGRRTKQNALNAFATLNKKWKFLGYLTFLVPTLIMTYYSVIGGWITKYFTLYLVSSGDAAAQDGFFTSFITSPVSPIVFMLIFLALTAWVVYCGVEKGIEKYSRYIMPGLLLLIIGIAIFSLTLSYTDESGMTRTGIEGLLVYIKPDFTGLTVQRFLNIALDAMSQLFFSLSVSMGIMITYGSYVKDDVD
;
A
#
# COMPACT_ATOMS: atom_id res chain seq x y z
N SER A 1 2.68 14.65 -10.35
CA SER A 1 2.36 16.10 -10.35
C SER A 1 3.02 16.78 -9.16
N ALA A 2 4.24 17.23 -9.40
CA ALA A 2 5.16 17.75 -8.39
C ALA A 2 4.74 19.08 -7.72
N SER A 3 3.62 19.67 -8.06
CA SER A 3 3.28 21.04 -7.64
C SER A 3 2.11 21.18 -6.68
N CYS A 4 1.55 20.09 -6.14
CA CYS A 4 0.39 20.16 -5.26
C CYS A 4 0.46 19.21 -4.06
N GLY A 5 1.65 18.88 -3.57
CA GLY A 5 1.82 17.91 -2.48
C GLY A 5 0.92 18.19 -1.26
N GLY A 6 0.93 19.41 -0.74
CA GLY A 6 0.13 19.78 0.42
C GLY A 6 -1.38 19.79 0.15
N LEU A 7 -1.82 20.23 -1.03
CA LEU A 7 -3.23 20.21 -1.40
C LEU A 7 -3.73 18.76 -1.60
N PHE A 8 -2.93 17.91 -2.24
CA PHE A 8 -3.23 16.48 -2.36
C PHE A 8 -3.39 15.82 -0.99
N LEU A 9 -2.45 16.07 -0.07
CA LEU A 9 -2.49 15.51 1.28
C LEU A 9 -3.74 15.97 2.04
N LEU A 10 -4.10 17.24 1.93
CA LEU A 10 -5.30 17.78 2.57
C LEU A 10 -6.57 17.11 2.04
N VAL A 11 -6.74 17.03 0.71
CA VAL A 11 -7.87 16.34 0.08
C VAL A 11 -7.91 14.88 0.47
N TYR A 12 -6.77 14.20 0.46
CA TYR A 12 -6.65 12.82 0.87
C TYR A 12 -7.09 12.60 2.32
N LEU A 13 -6.63 13.42 3.27
CA LEU A 13 -7.02 13.33 4.68
C LEU A 13 -8.53 13.54 4.88
N VAL A 14 -9.12 14.53 4.21
CA VAL A 14 -10.57 14.75 4.26
C VAL A 14 -11.32 13.53 3.73
N LEU A 15 -10.91 12.99 2.60
CA LEU A 15 -11.52 11.79 2.02
C LEU A 15 -11.35 10.55 2.90
N VAL A 16 -10.19 10.35 3.54
CA VAL A 16 -9.97 9.23 4.47
C VAL A 16 -10.90 9.31 5.67
N LEU A 17 -11.00 10.50 6.30
CA LEU A 17 -11.79 10.68 7.51
C LEU A 17 -13.31 10.62 7.26
N THR A 18 -13.76 11.01 6.09
CA THR A 18 -15.19 11.01 5.73
C THR A 18 -15.57 9.73 4.99
N PHE A 19 -15.10 9.61 3.78
CA PHE A 19 -15.49 8.56 2.85
C PHE A 19 -14.80 7.22 3.17
N GLY A 20 -13.50 7.26 3.45
CA GLY A 20 -12.71 6.06 3.76
C GLY A 20 -13.18 5.36 5.02
N PHE A 21 -13.42 6.11 6.09
CA PHE A 21 -13.93 5.55 7.35
C PHE A 21 -15.31 4.90 7.17
N THR A 22 -16.21 5.55 6.44
CA THR A 22 -17.57 5.02 6.19
C THR A 22 -17.52 3.73 5.37
N LEU A 23 -16.70 3.68 4.33
CA LEU A 23 -16.55 2.48 3.50
C LEU A 23 -15.91 1.33 4.28
N LEU A 24 -14.86 1.62 5.03
CA LEU A 24 -14.16 0.61 5.84
C LEU A 24 -15.10 -0.03 6.88
N THR A 25 -15.84 0.79 7.61
CA THR A 25 -16.82 0.30 8.61
C THR A 25 -17.92 -0.50 7.95
N THR A 26 -18.36 -0.11 6.73
CA THR A 26 -19.38 -0.86 5.97
C THR A 26 -18.86 -2.23 5.55
N ASP A 27 -17.64 -2.31 5.00
CA ASP A 27 -17.02 -3.58 4.59
C ASP A 27 -16.89 -4.54 5.80
N VAL A 28 -16.38 -4.03 6.93
CA VAL A 28 -16.26 -4.83 8.17
C VAL A 28 -17.64 -5.28 8.68
N ALA A 29 -18.64 -4.40 8.67
CA ALA A 29 -20.00 -4.73 9.09
C ALA A 29 -20.64 -5.81 8.21
N ILE A 30 -20.41 -5.77 6.89
CA ILE A 30 -20.86 -6.82 5.97
C ILE A 30 -20.21 -8.15 6.34
N GLY A 31 -18.90 -8.17 6.59
CA GLY A 31 -18.17 -9.36 7.01
C GLY A 31 -18.68 -9.92 8.34
N ARG A 32 -18.82 -9.09 9.37
CA ARG A 32 -19.36 -9.49 10.69
C ARG A 32 -20.77 -10.10 10.58
N ARG A 33 -21.64 -9.44 9.82
CA ARG A 33 -23.03 -9.87 9.68
C ARG A 33 -23.19 -11.17 8.91
N THR A 34 -22.38 -11.38 7.88
CA THR A 34 -22.52 -12.56 7.01
C THR A 34 -21.69 -13.74 7.46
N LYS A 35 -20.61 -13.50 8.22
CA LYS A 35 -19.60 -14.52 8.59
C LYS A 35 -19.07 -15.27 7.37
N GLN A 36 -19.04 -14.59 6.22
CA GLN A 36 -18.62 -15.14 4.94
C GLN A 36 -17.47 -14.34 4.36
N ASN A 37 -16.69 -14.98 3.49
CA ASN A 37 -15.70 -14.30 2.68
C ASN A 37 -16.35 -13.34 1.68
N ALA A 38 -15.57 -12.43 1.11
CA ALA A 38 -16.07 -11.41 0.18
C ALA A 38 -16.87 -12.00 -1.01
N LEU A 39 -16.49 -13.18 -1.50
CA LEU A 39 -17.14 -13.82 -2.64
C LEU A 39 -18.61 -14.16 -2.35
N ASN A 40 -18.91 -14.64 -1.13
CA ASN A 40 -20.22 -15.13 -0.74
C ASN A 40 -21.03 -14.13 0.07
N ALA A 41 -20.39 -13.15 0.71
CA ALA A 41 -21.04 -12.20 1.61
C ALA A 41 -22.23 -11.47 0.94
N PHE A 42 -22.02 -10.95 -0.27
CA PHE A 42 -23.09 -10.26 -1.01
C PHE A 42 -24.25 -11.17 -1.41
N ALA A 43 -23.95 -12.41 -1.80
CA ALA A 43 -24.99 -13.40 -2.14
C ALA A 43 -25.83 -13.82 -0.91
N THR A 44 -25.20 -13.83 0.28
CA THR A 44 -25.88 -14.13 1.56
C THR A 44 -26.83 -13.01 1.95
N LEU A 45 -26.45 -11.75 1.71
CA LEU A 45 -27.31 -10.59 1.97
C LEU A 45 -28.47 -10.52 0.98
N ASN A 46 -28.17 -10.65 -0.31
CA ASN A 46 -29.18 -10.66 -1.37
C ASN A 46 -28.62 -11.34 -2.64
N LYS A 47 -29.32 -12.38 -3.11
CA LYS A 47 -28.93 -13.16 -4.30
C LYS A 47 -28.73 -12.31 -5.56
N LYS A 48 -29.44 -11.20 -5.71
CA LYS A 48 -29.31 -10.27 -6.86
C LYS A 48 -27.94 -9.61 -6.92
N TRP A 49 -27.26 -9.44 -5.79
CA TRP A 49 -25.97 -8.78 -5.69
C TRP A 49 -24.77 -9.73 -5.69
N LYS A 50 -24.99 -11.00 -6.03
CA LYS A 50 -23.93 -12.02 -6.11
C LYS A 50 -22.77 -11.59 -7.02
N PHE A 51 -23.04 -10.84 -8.09
CA PHE A 51 -22.00 -10.39 -9.02
C PHE A 51 -20.96 -9.46 -8.35
N LEU A 52 -21.33 -8.70 -7.31
CA LEU A 52 -20.37 -7.86 -6.57
C LEU A 52 -19.30 -8.72 -5.89
N GLY A 53 -19.65 -9.91 -5.39
CA GLY A 53 -18.70 -10.85 -4.82
C GLY A 53 -17.63 -11.28 -5.84
N TYR A 54 -18.00 -11.48 -7.08
CA TYR A 54 -17.05 -11.80 -8.15
C TYR A 54 -16.15 -10.60 -8.49
N LEU A 55 -16.70 -9.37 -8.52
CA LEU A 55 -15.92 -8.17 -8.76
C LEU A 55 -14.92 -7.93 -7.63
N THR A 56 -15.34 -8.04 -6.38
CA THR A 56 -14.45 -7.91 -5.21
C THR A 56 -13.37 -8.97 -5.14
N PHE A 57 -13.57 -10.14 -5.73
CA PHE A 57 -12.56 -11.18 -5.84
C PHE A 57 -11.60 -10.95 -7.03
N LEU A 58 -12.12 -10.42 -8.15
CA LEU A 58 -11.33 -10.18 -9.35
C LEU A 58 -10.21 -9.15 -9.12
N VAL A 59 -10.54 -8.06 -8.40
CA VAL A 59 -9.59 -6.96 -8.15
C VAL A 59 -8.32 -7.44 -7.43
N PRO A 60 -8.38 -8.10 -6.24
CA PRO A 60 -7.17 -8.58 -5.57
C PRO A 60 -6.46 -9.68 -6.37
N THR A 61 -7.18 -10.47 -7.17
CA THR A 61 -6.56 -11.46 -8.06
C THR A 61 -5.67 -10.78 -9.10
N LEU A 62 -6.15 -9.73 -9.75
CA LEU A 62 -5.35 -8.94 -10.70
C LEU A 62 -4.17 -8.24 -10.01
N ILE A 63 -4.40 -7.68 -8.81
CA ILE A 63 -3.33 -7.05 -8.03
C ILE A 63 -2.23 -8.07 -7.70
N MET A 64 -2.58 -9.27 -7.29
CA MET A 64 -1.64 -10.31 -6.91
C MET A 64 -0.66 -10.66 -8.04
N THR A 65 -1.06 -10.55 -9.29
CA THR A 65 -0.19 -10.85 -10.43
C THR A 65 1.04 -9.94 -10.48
N TYR A 66 0.86 -8.62 -10.36
CA TYR A 66 1.99 -7.69 -10.40
C TYR A 66 2.68 -7.51 -9.03
N TYR A 67 1.94 -7.65 -7.93
CA TYR A 67 2.52 -7.59 -6.58
C TYR A 67 3.56 -8.69 -6.33
N SER A 68 3.32 -9.87 -6.87
CA SER A 68 4.28 -10.98 -6.77
C SER A 68 5.61 -10.65 -7.46
N VAL A 69 5.56 -9.95 -8.59
CA VAL A 69 6.77 -9.49 -9.30
C VAL A 69 7.50 -8.43 -8.47
N ILE A 70 6.78 -7.42 -7.98
CA ILE A 70 7.36 -6.37 -7.11
C ILE A 70 7.93 -6.97 -5.83
N GLY A 71 7.23 -7.94 -5.22
CA GLY A 71 7.71 -8.69 -4.07
C GLY A 71 9.05 -9.40 -4.34
N GLY A 72 9.19 -9.97 -5.54
CA GLY A 72 10.46 -10.53 -6.00
C GLY A 72 11.58 -9.47 -6.07
N TRP A 73 11.30 -8.28 -6.59
CA TRP A 73 12.28 -7.19 -6.64
C TRP A 73 12.73 -6.77 -5.24
N ILE A 74 11.79 -6.59 -4.32
CA ILE A 74 12.09 -6.25 -2.92
C ILE A 74 12.94 -7.36 -2.28
N THR A 75 12.61 -8.62 -2.53
CA THR A 75 13.37 -9.76 -2.02
C THR A 75 14.81 -9.75 -2.54
N LYS A 76 15.03 -9.41 -3.83
CA LYS A 76 16.37 -9.24 -4.39
C LYS A 76 17.15 -8.15 -3.67
N TYR A 77 16.58 -6.95 -3.52
CA TYR A 77 17.25 -5.86 -2.82
C TYR A 77 17.53 -6.22 -1.36
N PHE A 78 16.59 -6.84 -0.67
CA PHE A 78 16.79 -7.32 0.69
C PHE A 78 17.98 -8.26 0.81
N THR A 79 18.11 -9.24 -0.11
CA THR A 79 19.27 -10.16 -0.11
C THR A 79 20.59 -9.45 -0.36
N LEU A 80 20.63 -8.44 -1.22
CA LEU A 80 21.85 -7.63 -1.47
C LEU A 80 22.33 -6.91 -0.22
N TYR A 81 21.42 -6.31 0.53
CA TYR A 81 21.76 -5.63 1.77
C TYR A 81 22.19 -6.59 2.86
N LEU A 82 21.60 -7.80 2.93
CA LEU A 82 22.04 -8.85 3.87
C LEU A 82 23.46 -9.35 3.59
N VAL A 83 23.87 -9.40 2.33
CA VAL A 83 25.20 -9.89 1.92
C VAL A 83 26.23 -8.73 1.85
N SER A 84 25.90 -7.56 2.40
CA SER A 84 26.76 -6.36 2.39
C SER A 84 27.15 -5.88 0.98
N SER A 85 26.34 -6.17 -0.02
CA SER A 85 26.50 -5.75 -1.40
C SER A 85 25.56 -4.57 -1.76
N GLY A 86 25.16 -3.74 -0.78
CA GLY A 86 24.28 -2.62 -0.97
C GLY A 86 24.79 -1.57 -1.97
N ASP A 87 26.13 -1.40 -2.06
CA ASP A 87 26.77 -0.50 -3.03
C ASP A 87 26.45 -0.88 -4.48
N ALA A 88 26.33 -2.18 -4.77
CA ALA A 88 25.91 -2.64 -6.09
C ALA A 88 24.47 -2.25 -6.41
N ALA A 89 23.59 -2.24 -5.40
CA ALA A 89 22.18 -1.84 -5.58
C ALA A 89 22.01 -0.33 -5.80
N ALA A 90 22.99 0.49 -5.37
CA ALA A 90 22.99 1.93 -5.53
C ALA A 90 23.56 2.39 -6.89
N GLN A 91 24.12 1.47 -7.69
CA GLN A 91 24.67 1.81 -9.00
C GLN A 91 23.55 2.14 -10.00
N ASP A 92 23.80 3.16 -10.82
CA ASP A 92 22.91 3.52 -11.91
C ASP A 92 22.74 2.35 -12.89
N GLY A 93 21.48 2.06 -13.25
CA GLY A 93 21.18 0.98 -14.18
C GLY A 93 21.10 -0.41 -13.55
N PHE A 94 21.44 -0.62 -12.29
CA PHE A 94 21.32 -1.93 -11.63
C PHE A 94 19.90 -2.48 -11.70
N PHE A 95 18.90 -1.66 -11.36
CA PHE A 95 17.50 -2.06 -11.43
C PHE A 95 17.09 -2.49 -12.85
N THR A 96 17.46 -1.69 -13.86
CA THR A 96 17.15 -2.00 -15.26
C THR A 96 17.80 -3.31 -15.71
N SER A 97 19.07 -3.53 -15.37
CA SER A 97 19.77 -4.78 -15.71
C SER A 97 19.15 -5.98 -15.00
N PHE A 98 18.68 -5.80 -13.77
CA PHE A 98 18.02 -6.86 -13.02
C PHE A 98 16.66 -7.23 -13.65
N ILE A 99 15.77 -6.26 -13.93
CA ILE A 99 14.43 -6.56 -14.47
C ILE A 99 14.45 -7.08 -15.90
N THR A 100 15.51 -6.76 -16.68
CA THR A 100 15.68 -7.26 -18.05
C THR A 100 16.37 -8.63 -18.11
N SER A 101 16.93 -9.11 -17.00
CA SER A 101 17.53 -10.44 -16.97
C SER A 101 16.45 -11.53 -17.05
N PRO A 102 16.67 -12.61 -17.84
CA PRO A 102 15.61 -13.58 -18.11
C PRO A 102 15.27 -14.49 -16.92
N VAL A 103 16.18 -14.68 -15.99
CA VAL A 103 16.04 -15.69 -14.91
C VAL A 103 15.93 -15.05 -13.54
N SER A 104 16.74 -14.04 -13.24
CA SER A 104 16.87 -13.48 -11.89
C SER A 104 15.53 -12.98 -11.30
N PRO A 105 14.71 -12.17 -12.01
CA PRO A 105 13.43 -11.68 -11.48
C PRO A 105 12.46 -12.83 -11.17
N ILE A 106 12.45 -13.87 -12.02
CA ILE A 106 11.56 -15.02 -11.86
C ILE A 106 11.94 -15.81 -10.60
N VAL A 107 13.22 -16.06 -10.37
CA VAL A 107 13.69 -16.78 -9.18
C VAL A 107 13.28 -16.05 -7.90
N PHE A 108 13.52 -14.74 -7.83
CA PHE A 108 13.16 -13.95 -6.65
C PHE A 108 11.64 -13.83 -6.47
N MET A 109 10.88 -13.75 -7.55
CA MET A 109 9.41 -13.81 -7.51
C MET A 109 8.93 -15.15 -6.93
N LEU A 110 9.50 -16.26 -7.35
CA LEU A 110 9.15 -17.60 -6.84
C LEU A 110 9.51 -17.74 -5.35
N ILE A 111 10.65 -17.21 -4.92
CA ILE A 111 11.03 -17.18 -3.49
C ILE A 111 10.00 -16.39 -2.69
N PHE A 112 9.62 -15.20 -3.16
CA PHE A 112 8.60 -14.38 -2.51
C PHE A 112 7.25 -15.09 -2.42
N LEU A 113 6.82 -15.74 -3.52
CA LEU A 113 5.57 -16.51 -3.55
C LEU A 113 5.62 -17.71 -2.58
N ALA A 114 6.75 -18.42 -2.51
CA ALA A 114 6.92 -19.55 -1.60
C ALA A 114 6.85 -19.10 -0.12
N LEU A 115 7.49 -17.97 0.22
CA LEU A 115 7.41 -17.39 1.56
C LEU A 115 5.97 -16.94 1.90
N THR A 116 5.31 -16.27 0.97
CA THR A 116 3.92 -15.85 1.13
C THR A 116 2.98 -17.04 1.31
N ALA A 117 3.13 -18.06 0.46
CA ALA A 117 2.34 -19.28 0.54
C ALA A 117 2.53 -20.01 1.88
N TRP A 118 3.77 -20.04 2.38
CA TRP A 118 4.05 -20.63 3.68
C TRP A 118 3.37 -19.89 4.84
N VAL A 119 3.44 -18.54 4.85
CA VAL A 119 2.75 -17.74 5.87
C VAL A 119 1.24 -17.94 5.82
N VAL A 120 0.65 -17.96 4.62
CA VAL A 120 -0.79 -18.21 4.42
C VAL A 120 -1.17 -19.64 4.85
N TYR A 121 -0.33 -20.63 4.56
CA TYR A 121 -0.54 -22.02 4.97
C TYR A 121 -0.58 -22.17 6.50
N CYS A 122 0.22 -21.39 7.24
CA CYS A 122 0.17 -21.36 8.70
C CYS A 122 -1.17 -20.82 9.27
N GLY A 123 -2.01 -20.22 8.43
CA GLY A 123 -3.31 -19.68 8.78
C GLY A 123 -3.28 -18.24 9.31
N VAL A 124 -4.46 -17.69 9.58
CA VAL A 124 -4.61 -16.28 9.95
C VAL A 124 -3.97 -16.00 11.32
N GLU A 125 -4.32 -16.74 12.35
CA GLU A 125 -3.84 -16.49 13.72
C GLU A 125 -2.33 -16.78 13.90
N LYS A 126 -1.87 -17.94 13.43
CA LYS A 126 -0.49 -18.41 13.60
C LYS A 126 0.46 -17.89 12.53
N GLY A 127 -0.06 -17.54 11.36
CA GLY A 127 0.70 -17.01 10.24
C GLY A 127 0.61 -15.49 10.21
N ILE A 128 -0.43 -14.96 9.57
CA ILE A 128 -0.54 -13.54 9.23
C ILE A 128 -0.50 -12.66 10.49
N GLU A 129 -1.34 -12.93 11.50
CA GLU A 129 -1.42 -12.12 12.71
C GLU A 129 -0.11 -12.13 13.50
N LYS A 130 0.48 -13.32 13.70
CA LYS A 130 1.73 -13.45 14.45
C LYS A 130 2.87 -12.66 13.81
N TYR A 131 3.07 -12.80 12.51
CA TYR A 131 4.16 -12.09 11.81
C TYR A 131 3.89 -10.60 11.73
N SER A 132 2.65 -10.17 11.44
CA SER A 132 2.28 -8.76 11.38
C SER A 132 2.48 -8.05 12.73
N ARG A 133 2.21 -8.70 13.84
CA ARG A 133 2.40 -8.14 15.20
C ARG A 133 3.85 -7.69 15.46
N TYR A 134 4.84 -8.36 14.88
CA TYR A 134 6.26 -7.99 15.03
C TYR A 134 6.75 -7.10 13.89
N ILE A 135 6.33 -7.39 12.66
CA ILE A 135 6.83 -6.68 11.47
C ILE A 135 6.26 -5.25 11.41
N MET A 136 5.00 -5.04 11.76
CA MET A 136 4.39 -3.71 11.64
C MET A 136 5.00 -2.66 12.59
N PRO A 137 5.23 -2.93 13.89
CA PRO A 137 5.94 -1.97 14.73
C PRO A 137 7.38 -1.74 14.27
N GLY A 138 8.08 -2.78 13.81
CA GLY A 138 9.42 -2.65 13.24
C GLY A 138 9.44 -1.76 12.01
N LEU A 139 8.49 -1.95 11.09
CA LEU A 139 8.33 -1.10 9.91
C LEU A 139 8.02 0.35 10.29
N LEU A 140 7.14 0.57 11.28
CA LEU A 140 6.82 1.92 11.76
C LEU A 140 8.07 2.63 12.30
N LEU A 141 8.85 1.96 13.15
CA LEU A 141 10.09 2.51 13.69
C LEU A 141 11.10 2.84 12.58
N LEU A 142 11.21 1.96 11.59
CA LEU A 142 12.09 2.15 10.44
C LEU A 142 11.66 3.37 9.61
N ILE A 143 10.36 3.52 9.33
CA ILE A 143 9.82 4.67 8.60
C ILE A 143 10.09 5.97 9.36
N ILE A 144 9.86 5.98 10.68
CA ILE A 144 10.15 7.16 11.53
C ILE A 144 11.66 7.48 11.48
N GLY A 145 12.52 6.47 11.59
CA GLY A 145 13.97 6.64 11.49
C GLY A 145 14.41 7.23 10.15
N ILE A 146 13.89 6.72 9.05
CA ILE A 146 14.16 7.24 7.70
C ILE A 146 13.62 8.68 7.57
N ALA A 147 12.43 8.97 8.09
CA ALA A 147 11.85 10.31 8.06
C ALA A 147 12.73 11.31 8.81
N ILE A 148 13.16 10.98 10.03
CA ILE A 148 14.09 11.83 10.81
C ILE A 148 15.41 12.02 10.06
N PHE A 149 15.99 10.95 9.54
CA PHE A 149 17.23 11.02 8.77
C PHE A 149 17.05 11.89 7.51
N SER A 150 15.96 11.75 6.79
CA SER A 150 15.66 12.56 5.60
C SER A 150 15.58 14.07 5.89
N LEU A 151 15.10 14.45 7.09
CA LEU A 151 15.06 15.86 7.50
C LEU A 151 16.45 16.47 7.75
N THR A 152 17.45 15.64 8.05
CA THR A 152 18.84 16.10 8.27
C THR A 152 19.63 16.25 6.96
N LEU A 153 19.10 15.73 5.84
CA LEU A 153 19.78 15.81 4.56
C LEU A 153 19.69 17.22 3.97
N SER A 154 20.80 17.66 3.41
CA SER A 154 20.88 18.86 2.58
C SER A 154 21.58 18.50 1.27
N TYR A 155 21.06 19.00 0.17
CA TYR A 155 21.61 18.80 -1.16
C TYR A 155 21.78 20.16 -1.84
N THR A 156 22.98 20.42 -2.34
CA THR A 156 23.24 21.62 -3.13
C THR A 156 23.23 21.24 -4.61
N ASP A 157 22.34 21.85 -5.35
CA ASP A 157 22.17 21.65 -6.79
C ASP A 157 23.37 22.28 -7.57
N GLU A 158 23.56 21.86 -8.81
CA GLU A 158 24.59 22.42 -9.71
C GLU A 158 24.45 23.94 -9.91
N SER A 159 23.25 24.49 -9.70
CA SER A 159 22.96 25.93 -9.70
C SER A 159 23.38 26.66 -8.42
N GLY A 160 23.95 25.95 -7.42
CA GLY A 160 24.36 26.53 -6.13
C GLY A 160 23.19 26.71 -5.14
N MET A 161 21.97 26.23 -5.46
CA MET A 161 20.80 26.30 -4.57
C MET A 161 20.82 25.13 -3.61
N THR A 162 20.93 25.40 -2.31
CA THR A 162 20.86 24.38 -1.26
C THR A 162 19.40 24.11 -0.90
N ARG A 163 18.97 22.86 -1.04
CA ARG A 163 17.64 22.37 -0.62
C ARG A 163 17.81 21.49 0.60
N THR A 164 16.97 21.72 1.60
CA THR A 164 16.98 20.96 2.85
C THR A 164 15.79 20.00 2.91
N GLY A 165 15.93 18.90 3.67
CA GLY A 165 14.84 17.97 3.91
C GLY A 165 13.63 18.64 4.55
N ILE A 166 13.85 19.68 5.35
CA ILE A 166 12.77 20.49 5.97
C ILE A 166 11.96 21.25 4.91
N GLU A 167 12.62 21.83 3.90
CA GLU A 167 11.92 22.47 2.78
C GLU A 167 11.07 21.45 2.00
N GLY A 168 11.60 20.25 1.78
CA GLY A 168 10.85 19.15 1.20
C GLY A 168 9.59 18.80 2.00
N LEU A 169 9.70 18.72 3.32
CA LEU A 169 8.54 18.47 4.20
C LEU A 169 7.53 19.61 4.14
N LEU A 170 7.96 20.86 4.10
CA LEU A 170 7.07 22.03 3.99
C LEU A 170 6.25 22.01 2.71
N VAL A 171 6.79 21.55 1.58
CA VAL A 171 6.05 21.37 0.33
C VAL A 171 4.89 20.37 0.49
N TYR A 172 5.08 19.34 1.34
CA TYR A 172 4.04 18.36 1.63
C TYR A 172 2.98 18.88 2.60
N ILE A 173 3.36 19.68 3.59
CA ILE A 173 2.44 20.17 4.64
C ILE A 173 1.71 21.43 4.20
N LYS A 174 2.37 22.31 3.46
CA LYS A 174 1.79 23.59 3.06
C LYS A 174 0.96 23.42 1.78
N PRO A 175 -0.38 23.54 1.85
CA PRO A 175 -1.19 23.46 0.66
C PRO A 175 -0.97 24.71 -0.20
N ASP A 176 -0.67 24.50 -1.47
CA ASP A 176 -0.53 25.56 -2.45
C ASP A 176 -1.78 25.61 -3.35
N PHE A 177 -2.50 26.72 -3.27
CA PHE A 177 -3.71 26.97 -4.05
C PHE A 177 -3.43 27.81 -5.31
N THR A 178 -2.17 28.17 -5.57
CA THR A 178 -1.80 28.99 -6.75
C THR A 178 -2.11 28.24 -8.04
N GLY A 179 -2.85 28.90 -8.92
CA GLY A 179 -3.25 28.30 -10.20
C GLY A 179 -4.22 27.13 -10.07
N LEU A 180 -5.00 27.07 -8.98
CA LEU A 180 -6.02 26.05 -8.81
C LEU A 180 -7.20 26.32 -9.75
N THR A 181 -7.33 25.47 -10.78
CA THR A 181 -8.50 25.43 -11.66
C THR A 181 -9.42 24.30 -11.22
N VAL A 182 -10.71 24.35 -11.61
CA VAL A 182 -11.67 23.26 -11.33
C VAL A 182 -11.16 21.92 -11.87
N GLN A 183 -10.61 21.92 -13.09
CA GLN A 183 -10.06 20.71 -13.69
C GLN A 183 -8.89 20.14 -12.87
N ARG A 184 -7.99 21.01 -12.41
CA ARG A 184 -6.84 20.60 -11.59
C ARG A 184 -7.29 20.03 -10.25
N PHE A 185 -8.29 20.66 -9.60
CA PHE A 185 -8.88 20.16 -8.36
C PHE A 185 -9.52 18.79 -8.54
N LEU A 186 -10.29 18.59 -9.62
CA LEU A 186 -10.90 17.29 -9.92
C LEU A 186 -9.84 16.19 -10.13
N ASN A 187 -8.76 16.49 -10.83
CA ASN A 187 -7.67 15.53 -11.02
C ASN A 187 -7.02 15.17 -9.67
N ILE A 188 -6.74 16.15 -8.82
CA ILE A 188 -6.20 15.89 -7.46
C ILE A 188 -7.16 15.06 -6.63
N ALA A 189 -8.47 15.34 -6.70
CA ALA A 189 -9.47 14.57 -5.97
C ALA A 189 -9.57 13.12 -6.48
N LEU A 190 -9.49 12.90 -7.79
CA LEU A 190 -9.46 11.56 -8.38
C LEU A 190 -8.20 10.79 -7.98
N ASP A 191 -7.04 11.43 -8.01
CA ASP A 191 -5.77 10.82 -7.57
C ASP A 191 -5.83 10.48 -6.09
N ALA A 192 -6.34 11.39 -5.25
CA ALA A 192 -6.50 11.17 -3.82
C ALA A 192 -7.50 10.04 -3.51
N MET A 193 -8.61 9.97 -4.27
CA MET A 193 -9.59 8.89 -4.15
C MET A 193 -8.98 7.55 -4.57
N SER A 194 -8.24 7.50 -5.66
CA SER A 194 -7.55 6.30 -6.13
C SER A 194 -6.55 5.78 -5.08
N GLN A 195 -5.78 6.71 -4.49
CA GLN A 195 -4.85 6.39 -3.42
C GLN A 195 -5.57 5.89 -2.15
N LEU A 196 -6.74 6.45 -1.82
CA LEU A 196 -7.56 6.02 -0.71
C LEU A 196 -8.04 4.58 -0.88
N PHE A 197 -8.62 4.23 -2.02
CA PHE A 197 -9.09 2.88 -2.31
C PHE A 197 -7.96 1.86 -2.19
N PHE A 198 -6.78 2.23 -2.71
CA PHE A 198 -5.61 1.37 -2.67
C PHE A 198 -5.06 1.21 -1.24
N SER A 199 -4.88 2.32 -0.50
CA SER A 199 -4.28 2.31 0.85
C SER A 199 -5.15 1.62 1.89
N LEU A 200 -6.47 1.83 1.82
CA LEU A 200 -7.42 1.21 2.76
C LEU A 200 -7.90 -0.16 2.30
N SER A 201 -7.51 -0.60 1.11
CA SER A 201 -7.96 -1.86 0.50
C SER A 201 -9.50 -1.99 0.48
N VAL A 202 -10.20 -0.87 0.39
CA VAL A 202 -11.66 -0.83 0.36
C VAL A 202 -12.16 -1.38 -0.97
N SER A 203 -13.32 -2.03 -0.93
CA SER A 203 -13.94 -2.69 -2.10
C SER A 203 -13.13 -3.83 -2.72
N MET A 204 -12.02 -4.23 -2.11
CA MET A 204 -11.21 -5.39 -2.51
C MET A 204 -11.63 -6.68 -1.79
N GLY A 205 -12.65 -6.61 -0.94
CA GLY A 205 -13.14 -7.74 -0.16
C GLY A 205 -12.25 -8.19 1.00
N ILE A 206 -11.09 -7.56 1.19
CA ILE A 206 -10.14 -7.87 2.27
C ILE A 206 -10.78 -7.56 3.62
N MET A 207 -11.34 -6.36 3.79
CA MET A 207 -11.98 -5.94 5.04
C MET A 207 -13.26 -6.71 5.34
N ILE A 208 -14.01 -7.13 4.32
CA ILE A 208 -15.15 -8.04 4.49
C ILE A 208 -14.66 -9.38 5.05
N THR A 209 -13.58 -9.92 4.50
CA THR A 209 -13.02 -11.19 4.97
C THR A 209 -12.49 -11.07 6.40
N TYR A 210 -11.75 -10.02 6.74
CA TYR A 210 -11.33 -9.79 8.12
C TYR A 210 -12.51 -9.60 9.07
N GLY A 211 -13.53 -8.85 8.67
CA GLY A 211 -14.77 -8.68 9.43
C GLY A 211 -15.46 -10.01 9.74
N SER A 212 -15.37 -11.00 8.86
CA SER A 212 -15.97 -12.31 9.07
C SER A 212 -15.31 -13.13 10.19
N TYR A 213 -14.06 -12.85 10.54
CA TYR A 213 -13.35 -13.50 11.66
C TYR A 213 -13.58 -12.82 13.02
N VAL A 214 -14.16 -11.61 13.03
CA VAL A 214 -14.45 -10.92 14.30
C VAL A 214 -15.52 -11.69 15.07
N LYS A 215 -15.25 -11.99 16.35
CA LYS A 215 -16.18 -12.66 17.25
C LYS A 215 -17.36 -11.75 17.58
N ASP A 216 -18.49 -12.34 17.94
CA ASP A 216 -19.73 -11.57 18.20
C ASP A 216 -19.68 -10.82 19.54
N ASP A 217 -18.84 -11.25 20.47
CA ASP A 217 -18.63 -10.69 21.81
C ASP A 217 -17.63 -9.54 21.87
N VAL A 218 -17.09 -9.11 20.73
CA VAL A 218 -16.19 -7.97 20.63
C VAL A 218 -16.93 -6.78 20.03
N ASP A 219 -17.05 -5.70 20.84
CA ASP A 219 -17.60 -4.39 20.42
C ASP A 219 -16.61 -3.58 19.60
#